data_045fd83dc7671de450a52a09536f2ab5
#
_entry.id   045fd83dc7671de450a52a09536f2ab5
#
_cell.length_a   1.000
_cell.length_b   1.000
_cell.length_c   1.000
_cell.angle_alpha   90.00
_cell.angle_beta   90.00
_cell.angle_gamma   90.00
#
_symmetry.space_group_name_H-M   'P 1'
#
loop_
_entity.id
_entity.type
_entity.pdbx_description
1 polymer ?
#
loop_
_entity_poly.entity_id
_entity_poly.type
_entity_poly.pdbx_seq_one_letter_code
_entity_poly.pdbx_strand_id
1 'polypeptide(L)'
;AMGGKTTNLVQVHDHVQTGAGNKGKLVSLATSSDRTLFFDFLPIEAMSIKGFKTKFQLYTVPGQVIYNTTRQLVLRGVDGIVFVADSQYDKMSENVESFANLEDNLKTLRLNLADIPYVLQYNKRDLANVAATDYMEFLLNNREVQVPSFTASAHKCEGVFEALNM
;
A
#
# COMPACT_ATOMS: atom_id res chain seq x y z
N ALA A 1 -1.31 -1.41 11.68
CA ALA A 1 -0.30 -0.37 11.51
C ALA A 1 1.07 -1.01 11.26
N MET A 2 2.03 -0.34 10.60
CA MET A 2 3.38 -0.87 10.33
C MET A 2 3.47 -2.07 9.36
N GLY A 3 2.54 -2.23 8.44
CA GLY A 3 2.55 -3.31 7.43
C GLY A 3 3.70 -3.23 6.39
N GLY A 4 4.56 -2.20 6.43
CA GLY A 4 5.70 -2.06 5.52
C GLY A 4 5.45 -1.20 4.29
N LYS A 5 4.47 -0.28 4.32
CA LYS A 5 4.15 0.63 3.20
C LYS A 5 5.34 1.49 2.78
N THR A 6 6.00 2.14 3.74
CA THR A 6 7.21 2.94 3.49
C THR A 6 8.33 2.09 2.88
N THR A 7 8.53 0.85 3.38
CA THR A 7 9.52 -0.09 2.84
C THR A 7 9.21 -0.42 1.37
N ASN A 8 7.95 -0.69 1.03
CA ASN A 8 7.54 -0.88 -0.37
C ASN A 8 7.92 0.33 -1.23
N LEU A 9 7.61 1.54 -0.75
CA LEU A 9 7.87 2.76 -1.51
C LEU A 9 9.38 3.01 -1.72
N VAL A 10 10.22 2.69 -0.72
CA VAL A 10 11.68 2.75 -0.83
C VAL A 10 12.18 1.76 -1.89
N GLN A 11 11.68 0.51 -1.89
CA GLN A 11 12.06 -0.48 -2.90
C GLN A 11 11.68 -0.05 -4.32
N VAL A 12 10.49 0.53 -4.48
CA VAL A 12 10.06 1.08 -5.78
C VAL A 12 10.98 2.24 -6.20
N HIS A 13 11.29 3.15 -5.29
CA HIS A 13 12.19 4.27 -5.56
C HIS A 13 13.58 3.77 -6.00
N ASP A 14 14.16 2.83 -5.28
CA ASP A 14 15.50 2.32 -5.55
C ASP A 14 15.55 1.56 -6.87
N HIS A 15 14.52 0.80 -7.20
CA HIS A 15 14.42 0.07 -8.47
C HIS A 15 14.27 1.02 -9.66
N VAL A 16 13.42 2.04 -9.57
CA VAL A 16 13.27 3.07 -10.61
C VAL A 16 14.57 3.85 -10.79
N GLN A 17 15.40 3.95 -9.77
CA GLN A 17 16.73 4.56 -9.87
C GLN A 17 17.70 3.76 -10.76
N THR A 18 17.59 2.47 -10.83
CA THR A 18 18.47 1.62 -11.65
C THR A 18 18.01 1.51 -13.10
N GLY A 19 16.76 1.88 -13.40
CA GLY A 19 16.20 1.92 -14.75
C GLY A 19 16.32 3.30 -15.43
N ALA A 20 16.16 3.35 -16.76
CA ALA A 20 16.31 4.56 -17.58
C ALA A 20 15.16 5.60 -17.44
N GLY A 21 14.42 5.59 -16.33
CA GLY A 21 13.31 6.52 -16.07
C GLY A 21 13.74 7.80 -15.35
N ASN A 22 13.08 8.92 -15.66
CA ASN A 22 13.26 10.19 -14.95
C ASN A 22 12.67 10.11 -13.54
N LYS A 23 13.45 10.52 -12.55
CA LYS A 23 13.21 10.31 -11.12
C LYS A 23 12.54 11.49 -10.45
N GLY A 24 11.48 11.23 -9.74
CA GLY A 24 11.05 12.09 -8.66
C GLY A 24 11.85 11.80 -7.36
N LYS A 25 12.04 12.80 -6.54
CA LYS A 25 12.64 12.62 -5.22
C LYS A 25 11.60 12.01 -4.28
N LEU A 26 11.97 10.93 -3.58
CA LEU A 26 11.15 10.43 -2.48
C LEU A 26 11.08 11.49 -1.38
N VAL A 27 9.88 11.97 -1.08
CA VAL A 27 9.62 12.92 0.00
C VAL A 27 8.97 12.14 1.13
N SER A 28 9.69 11.98 2.23
CA SER A 28 9.17 11.38 3.45
C SER A 28 9.03 12.44 4.53
N LEU A 29 7.85 12.56 5.09
CA LEU A 29 7.56 13.39 6.25
C LEU A 29 7.49 12.48 7.50
N ALA A 30 8.62 11.86 7.84
CA ALA A 30 8.78 11.03 9.02
C ALA A 30 9.32 11.84 10.20
N THR A 31 8.94 11.47 11.42
CA THR A 31 9.62 11.96 12.64
C THR A 31 10.84 11.11 12.96
N SER A 32 11.69 11.64 13.85
CA SER A 32 12.91 10.99 14.40
C SER A 32 12.66 9.64 15.12
N SER A 33 11.40 9.17 15.20
CA SER A 33 10.98 7.94 15.86
C SER A 33 10.54 6.81 14.92
N ASP A 34 11.06 6.75 13.68
CA ASP A 34 10.78 5.70 12.67
C ASP A 34 9.28 5.52 12.29
N ARG A 35 8.43 6.49 12.53
CA ARG A 35 7.00 6.44 12.19
C ARG A 35 6.64 7.55 11.20
N THR A 36 6.04 7.17 10.09
CA THR A 36 5.44 8.11 9.14
C THR A 36 4.31 8.86 9.82
N LEU A 37 4.49 10.15 10.12
CA LEU A 37 3.48 10.97 10.76
C LEU A 37 2.41 11.44 9.79
N PHE A 38 2.80 11.74 8.55
CA PHE A 38 1.89 12.29 7.56
C PHE A 38 1.71 11.35 6.37
N PHE A 39 2.65 11.32 5.47
CA PHE A 39 2.66 10.40 4.31
C PHE A 39 4.04 10.42 3.65
N ASP A 40 4.37 9.36 2.91
CA ASP A 40 5.47 9.37 1.96
C ASP A 40 4.90 9.60 0.56
N PHE A 41 5.63 10.34 -0.25
CA PHE A 41 5.24 10.65 -1.63
C PHE A 41 6.37 10.35 -2.59
N LEU A 42 6.07 9.59 -3.63
CA LEU A 42 7.00 9.25 -4.71
C LEU A 42 6.36 9.50 -6.06
N PRO A 43 6.75 10.56 -6.78
CA PRO A 43 6.39 10.73 -8.18
C PRO A 43 7.24 9.83 -9.07
N ILE A 44 6.62 9.07 -9.96
CA ILE A 44 7.28 8.21 -10.94
C ILE A 44 6.82 8.62 -12.34
N GLU A 45 7.76 8.91 -13.21
CA GLU A 45 7.48 9.06 -14.64
C GLU A 45 7.71 7.70 -15.31
N ALA A 46 6.63 7.03 -15.69
CA ALA A 46 6.70 5.79 -16.43
C ALA A 46 7.01 6.04 -17.90
N MET A 47 7.72 5.10 -18.51
CA MET A 47 7.89 5.07 -19.95
C MET A 47 6.50 4.97 -20.62
N SER A 48 6.41 5.54 -21.83
CA SER A 48 5.19 5.64 -22.61
C SER A 48 4.33 4.36 -22.61
N ILE A 49 3.15 4.43 -21.99
CA ILE A 49 2.13 3.39 -22.13
C ILE A 49 1.28 3.76 -23.33
N LYS A 50 1.29 2.91 -24.37
CA LYS A 50 0.57 3.15 -25.64
C LYS A 50 0.81 4.53 -26.26
N GLY A 51 2.04 5.06 -26.15
CA GLY A 51 2.42 6.37 -26.69
C GLY A 51 2.16 7.57 -25.78
N PHE A 52 1.55 7.38 -24.62
CA PHE A 52 1.31 8.44 -23.64
C PHE A 52 2.36 8.43 -22.54
N LYS A 53 2.88 9.60 -22.19
CA LYS A 53 3.73 9.76 -20.98
C LYS A 53 2.82 9.70 -19.76
N THR A 54 2.99 8.68 -18.94
CA THR A 54 2.19 8.48 -17.74
C THR A 54 3.01 8.87 -16.51
N LYS A 55 2.41 9.63 -15.61
CA LYS A 55 2.98 9.96 -14.30
C LYS A 55 2.18 9.24 -13.23
N PHE A 56 2.86 8.46 -12.41
CA PHE A 56 2.27 7.87 -11.22
C PHE A 56 2.68 8.68 -10.00
N GLN A 57 1.74 8.87 -9.11
CA GLN A 57 1.96 9.53 -7.83
C GLN A 57 1.63 8.52 -6.72
N LEU A 58 2.67 7.92 -6.13
CA LEU A 58 2.50 6.96 -5.05
C LEU A 58 2.52 7.68 -3.71
N TYR A 59 1.53 7.38 -2.88
CA TYR A 59 1.41 7.91 -1.53
C TYR A 59 1.32 6.77 -0.54
N THR A 60 2.00 6.89 0.61
CA THR A 60 1.69 6.05 1.77
C THR A 60 0.76 6.80 2.70
N VAL A 61 -0.13 6.07 3.33
CA VAL A 61 -1.07 6.62 4.33
C VAL A 61 -0.61 6.18 5.71
N PRO A 62 -0.66 7.07 6.74
CA PRO A 62 -0.30 6.69 8.10
C PRO A 62 -1.07 5.46 8.57
N GLY A 63 -0.37 4.50 9.20
CA GLY A 63 -0.97 3.25 9.67
C GLY A 63 -1.80 3.41 10.95
N GLN A 64 -1.62 4.50 11.71
CA GLN A 64 -2.31 4.70 12.98
C GLN A 64 -3.64 5.43 12.80
N VAL A 65 -4.67 4.98 13.51
CA VAL A 65 -6.06 5.49 13.40
C VAL A 65 -6.17 6.98 13.78
N ILE A 66 -5.32 7.47 14.67
CA ILE A 66 -5.30 8.88 15.10
C ILE A 66 -5.06 9.89 13.96
N TYR A 67 -4.57 9.42 12.80
CA TYR A 67 -4.29 10.29 11.64
C TYR A 67 -5.38 10.24 10.55
N ASN A 68 -6.65 10.11 10.95
CA ASN A 68 -7.77 10.01 9.99
C ASN A 68 -7.86 11.21 9.03
N THR A 69 -7.63 12.43 9.50
CA THR A 69 -7.66 13.63 8.64
C THR A 69 -6.61 13.54 7.52
N THR A 70 -5.39 13.11 7.85
CA THR A 70 -4.32 12.92 6.85
C THR A 70 -4.67 11.80 5.88
N ARG A 71 -5.26 10.69 6.36
CA ARG A 71 -5.74 9.60 5.49
C ARG A 71 -6.76 10.10 4.47
N GLN A 72 -7.77 10.84 4.91
CA GLN A 72 -8.79 11.41 4.04
C GLN A 72 -8.22 12.37 3.01
N LEU A 73 -7.22 13.19 3.39
CA LEU A 73 -6.55 14.08 2.43
C LEU A 73 -5.84 13.30 1.32
N VAL A 74 -5.12 12.23 1.67
CA VAL A 74 -4.40 11.40 0.69
C VAL A 74 -5.35 10.58 -0.17
N LEU A 75 -6.48 10.11 0.37
CA LEU A 75 -7.48 9.32 -0.35
C LEU A 75 -8.35 10.13 -1.30
N ARG A 76 -8.31 11.47 -1.24
CA ARG A 76 -9.05 12.30 -2.20
C ARG A 76 -8.50 12.14 -3.60
N GLY A 77 -9.36 11.70 -4.52
CA GLY A 77 -8.98 11.50 -5.92
C GLY A 77 -8.03 10.33 -6.13
N VAL A 78 -8.08 9.32 -5.26
CA VAL A 78 -7.32 8.07 -5.41
C VAL A 78 -7.83 7.29 -6.63
N ASP A 79 -6.90 6.87 -7.50
CA ASP A 79 -7.20 6.08 -8.70
C ASP A 79 -7.02 4.57 -8.47
N GLY A 80 -6.23 4.17 -7.48
CA GLY A 80 -6.01 2.77 -7.12
C GLY A 80 -5.36 2.62 -5.76
N ILE A 81 -5.56 1.47 -5.11
CA ILE A 81 -5.10 1.22 -3.75
C ILE A 81 -4.34 -0.10 -3.67
N VAL A 82 -3.16 -0.07 -3.03
CA VAL A 82 -2.48 -1.28 -2.55
C VAL A 82 -2.64 -1.33 -1.03
N PHE A 83 -3.43 -2.27 -0.55
CA PHE A 83 -3.57 -2.50 0.89
C PHE A 83 -2.48 -3.45 1.37
N VAL A 84 -1.55 -2.93 2.14
CA VAL A 84 -0.40 -3.69 2.66
C VAL A 84 -0.71 -4.20 4.06
N ALA A 85 -0.96 -5.51 4.17
CA ALA A 85 -1.20 -6.21 5.42
C ALA A 85 0.10 -6.84 5.97
N ASP A 86 0.26 -6.84 7.28
CA ASP A 86 1.34 -7.52 7.97
C ASP A 86 0.97 -9.01 8.13
N SER A 87 1.79 -9.91 7.60
CA SER A 87 1.50 -11.35 7.65
C SER A 87 1.70 -11.97 9.04
N GLN A 88 2.28 -11.28 10.02
CA GLN A 88 2.47 -11.83 11.34
C GLN A 88 1.13 -12.18 12.02
N TYR A 89 1.04 -13.36 12.63
CA TYR A 89 -0.21 -13.88 13.18
C TYR A 89 -0.82 -12.94 14.24
N ASP A 90 0.00 -12.32 15.07
CA ASP A 90 -0.43 -11.36 16.11
C ASP A 90 -0.91 -10.02 15.54
N LYS A 91 -0.78 -9.80 14.22
CA LYS A 91 -1.20 -8.58 13.51
C LYS A 91 -2.55 -8.70 12.78
N MET A 92 -3.20 -9.85 12.83
CA MET A 92 -4.44 -10.08 12.09
C MET A 92 -5.55 -9.11 12.51
N SER A 93 -5.74 -8.91 13.81
CA SER A 93 -6.74 -7.95 14.31
C SER A 93 -6.46 -6.51 13.84
N GLU A 94 -5.19 -6.08 13.88
CA GLU A 94 -4.79 -4.76 13.40
C GLU A 94 -5.00 -4.60 11.88
N ASN A 95 -4.81 -5.68 11.11
CA ASN A 95 -5.07 -5.65 9.66
C ASN A 95 -6.56 -5.46 9.37
N VAL A 96 -7.44 -6.22 10.04
CA VAL A 96 -8.90 -6.12 9.89
C VAL A 96 -9.39 -4.72 10.28
N GLU A 97 -8.95 -4.20 11.42
CA GLU A 97 -9.28 -2.85 11.87
C GLU A 97 -8.81 -1.78 10.87
N SER A 98 -7.58 -1.93 10.35
CA SER A 98 -7.01 -0.99 9.39
C SER A 98 -7.76 -1.03 8.05
N PHE A 99 -8.26 -2.20 7.64
CA PHE A 99 -9.03 -2.36 6.43
C PHE A 99 -10.43 -1.75 6.57
N ALA A 100 -11.12 -2.02 7.67
CA ALA A 100 -12.40 -1.39 7.99
C ALA A 100 -12.27 0.14 8.06
N ASN A 101 -11.19 0.64 8.66
CA ASN A 101 -10.92 2.08 8.70
C ASN A 101 -10.67 2.70 7.30
N LEU A 102 -10.04 1.96 6.37
CA LEU A 102 -9.94 2.40 4.98
C LEU A 102 -11.33 2.60 4.36
N GLU A 103 -12.22 1.62 4.52
CA GLU A 103 -13.58 1.73 4.00
C GLU A 103 -14.35 2.90 4.59
N ASP A 104 -14.25 3.13 5.89
CA ASP A 104 -14.93 4.23 6.57
C ASP A 104 -14.40 5.60 6.12
N ASN A 105 -13.10 5.72 5.88
CA ASN A 105 -12.53 6.94 5.33
C ASN A 105 -13.01 7.19 3.88
N LEU A 106 -13.09 6.15 3.05
CA LEU A 106 -13.65 6.28 1.70
C LEU A 106 -15.12 6.68 1.73
N LYS A 107 -15.95 6.04 2.58
CA LYS A 107 -17.37 6.42 2.78
C LYS A 107 -17.52 7.89 3.19
N THR A 108 -16.66 8.38 4.10
CA THR A 108 -16.65 9.80 4.50
C THR A 108 -16.38 10.73 3.32
N LEU A 109 -15.59 10.29 2.35
CA LEU A 109 -15.30 11.01 1.12
C LEU A 109 -16.36 10.78 0.03
N ARG A 110 -17.44 10.05 0.33
CA ARG A 110 -18.49 9.62 -0.63
C ARG A 110 -17.94 8.74 -1.75
N LEU A 111 -16.89 7.98 -1.46
CA LEU A 111 -16.29 6.97 -2.34
C LEU A 111 -16.67 5.58 -1.84
N ASN A 112 -16.79 4.64 -2.77
CA ASN A 112 -16.99 3.24 -2.45
C ASN A 112 -15.73 2.45 -2.86
N LEU A 113 -15.21 1.62 -1.96
CA LEU A 113 -14.03 0.79 -2.26
C LEU A 113 -14.28 -0.16 -3.46
N ALA A 114 -15.53 -0.60 -3.67
CA ALA A 114 -15.89 -1.45 -4.81
C ALA A 114 -15.71 -0.75 -6.18
N ASP A 115 -15.72 0.58 -6.21
CA ASP A 115 -15.58 1.37 -7.44
C ASP A 115 -14.13 1.77 -7.72
N ILE A 116 -13.21 1.47 -6.79
CA ILE A 116 -11.79 1.80 -6.89
C ILE A 116 -10.99 0.51 -7.11
N PRO A 117 -10.18 0.40 -8.16
CA PRO A 117 -9.27 -0.72 -8.31
C PRO A 117 -8.37 -0.87 -7.07
N TYR A 118 -8.35 -2.04 -6.46
CA TYR A 118 -7.42 -2.28 -5.35
C TYR A 118 -6.92 -3.72 -5.34
N VAL A 119 -5.77 -3.89 -4.71
CA VAL A 119 -5.15 -5.20 -4.49
C VAL A 119 -4.74 -5.36 -3.03
N LEU A 120 -4.62 -6.59 -2.57
CA LEU A 120 -4.12 -6.93 -1.25
C LEU A 120 -2.67 -7.39 -1.38
N GLN A 121 -1.80 -6.89 -0.51
CA GLN A 121 -0.42 -7.34 -0.39
C GLN A 121 -0.18 -7.90 1.01
N TYR A 122 0.05 -9.20 1.11
CA TYR A 122 0.40 -9.88 2.36
C TYR A 122 1.91 -9.83 2.56
N ASN A 123 2.36 -8.78 3.20
CA ASN A 123 3.77 -8.45 3.35
C ASN A 123 4.42 -9.13 4.59
N LYS A 124 5.75 -9.11 4.64
CA LYS A 124 6.57 -9.68 5.70
C LYS A 124 6.54 -11.21 5.77
N ARG A 125 6.39 -11.85 4.59
CA ARG A 125 6.39 -13.32 4.48
C ARG A 125 7.73 -13.97 4.85
N ASP A 126 8.79 -13.20 4.98
CA ASP A 126 10.13 -13.58 5.41
C ASP A 126 10.24 -13.82 6.93
N LEU A 127 9.25 -13.42 7.73
CA LEU A 127 9.24 -13.60 9.16
C LEU A 127 8.77 -15.00 9.56
N ALA A 128 9.18 -15.45 10.77
CA ALA A 128 8.92 -16.83 11.20
C ALA A 128 7.46 -17.10 11.62
N ASN A 129 6.77 -16.11 12.19
CA ASN A 129 5.43 -16.28 12.76
C ASN A 129 4.36 -15.63 11.86
N VAL A 130 4.20 -16.17 10.64
CA VAL A 130 3.24 -15.64 9.66
C VAL A 130 2.00 -16.51 9.57
N ALA A 131 0.86 -15.88 9.43
CA ALA A 131 -0.42 -16.54 9.20
C ALA A 131 -0.44 -17.21 7.82
N ALA A 132 -1.19 -18.31 7.68
CA ALA A 132 -1.43 -18.93 6.39
C ALA A 132 -2.12 -17.94 5.43
N THR A 133 -1.79 -17.99 4.14
CA THR A 133 -2.37 -17.11 3.14
C THR A 133 -3.90 -17.26 3.09
N ASP A 134 -4.41 -18.48 3.13
CA ASP A 134 -5.86 -18.76 3.12
C ASP A 134 -6.58 -18.12 4.30
N TYR A 135 -5.93 -18.06 5.47
CA TYR A 135 -6.50 -17.37 6.63
C TYR A 135 -6.52 -15.85 6.42
N MET A 136 -5.51 -15.27 5.80
CA MET A 136 -5.51 -13.84 5.44
C MET A 136 -6.55 -13.52 4.37
N GLU A 137 -6.72 -14.41 3.37
CA GLU A 137 -7.80 -14.32 2.38
C GLU A 137 -9.18 -14.34 3.05
N PHE A 138 -9.41 -15.26 3.96
CA PHE A 138 -10.65 -15.34 4.71
C PHE A 138 -10.96 -14.04 5.50
N LEU A 139 -9.94 -13.41 6.09
CA LEU A 139 -10.12 -12.21 6.90
C LEU A 139 -10.29 -10.93 6.07
N LEU A 140 -9.58 -10.80 4.96
CA LEU A 140 -9.42 -9.53 4.23
C LEU A 140 -10.04 -9.54 2.83
N ASN A 141 -10.24 -10.71 2.24
CA ASN A 141 -10.73 -10.88 0.87
C ASN A 141 -12.05 -11.68 0.78
N ASN A 142 -12.74 -11.87 1.90
CA ASN A 142 -14.00 -12.59 1.97
C ASN A 142 -15.18 -11.70 1.53
N ARG A 143 -15.28 -11.47 0.22
CA ARG A 143 -16.31 -10.64 -0.43
C ARG A 143 -16.91 -11.39 -1.62
N GLU A 144 -18.06 -10.93 -2.12
CA GLU A 144 -18.68 -11.51 -3.32
C GLU A 144 -17.73 -11.53 -4.52
N VAL A 145 -16.95 -10.47 -4.69
CA VAL A 145 -15.88 -10.39 -5.69
C VAL A 145 -14.55 -10.28 -4.96
N GLN A 146 -13.76 -11.34 -5.06
CA GLN A 146 -12.39 -11.34 -4.55
C GLN A 146 -11.49 -10.48 -5.44
N VAL A 147 -10.61 -9.72 -4.80
CA VAL A 147 -9.61 -8.91 -5.50
C VAL A 147 -8.28 -9.66 -5.57
N PRO A 148 -7.40 -9.31 -6.52
CA PRO A 148 -6.06 -9.87 -6.57
C PRO A 148 -5.30 -9.69 -5.26
N SER A 149 -4.60 -10.73 -4.84
CA SER A 149 -3.75 -10.71 -3.66
C SER A 149 -2.35 -11.21 -4.00
N PHE A 150 -1.35 -10.67 -3.32
CA PHE A 150 0.06 -10.98 -3.54
C PHE A 150 0.76 -11.20 -2.21
N THR A 151 1.55 -12.27 -2.13
CA THR A 151 2.48 -12.46 -1.03
C THR A 151 3.74 -11.64 -1.28
N ALA A 152 4.29 -11.02 -0.24
CA ALA A 152 5.43 -10.14 -0.37
C ALA A 152 6.39 -10.20 0.82
N SER A 153 7.63 -9.86 0.54
CA SER A 153 8.64 -9.46 1.51
C SER A 153 9.29 -8.18 1.02
N ALA A 154 8.72 -7.04 1.38
CA ALA A 154 9.21 -5.75 0.94
C ALA A 154 10.68 -5.52 1.33
N HIS A 155 11.13 -6.09 2.47
CA HIS A 155 12.52 -6.02 2.89
C HIS A 155 13.47 -6.71 1.90
N LYS A 156 13.01 -7.78 1.25
CA LYS A 156 13.76 -8.52 0.21
C LYS A 156 13.43 -8.08 -1.22
N CYS A 157 12.56 -7.09 -1.39
CA CYS A 157 12.06 -6.64 -2.70
C CYS A 157 11.24 -7.71 -3.46
N GLU A 158 10.67 -8.71 -2.75
CA GLU A 158 9.84 -9.77 -3.32
C GLU A 158 8.36 -9.38 -3.26
N GLY A 159 7.59 -9.60 -4.33
CA GLY A 159 6.14 -9.34 -4.42
C GLY A 159 5.75 -7.85 -4.43
N VAL A 160 6.71 -6.93 -4.48
CA VAL A 160 6.45 -5.48 -4.46
C VAL A 160 5.92 -5.00 -5.81
N PHE A 161 6.57 -5.41 -6.89
CA PHE A 161 6.23 -4.97 -8.25
C PHE A 161 5.03 -5.72 -8.81
N GLU A 162 4.84 -6.97 -8.43
CA GLU A 162 3.68 -7.77 -8.80
C GLU A 162 2.38 -7.12 -8.32
N ALA A 163 2.38 -6.56 -7.11
CA ALA A 163 1.24 -5.84 -6.54
C ALA A 163 1.00 -4.46 -7.18
N LEU A 164 2.02 -3.84 -7.77
CA LEU A 164 1.93 -2.51 -8.39
C LEU A 164 1.58 -2.56 -9.88
N ASN A 165 1.88 -3.67 -10.57
CA ASN A 165 1.73 -3.79 -12.02
C ASN A 165 0.36 -4.33 -12.46
N MET A 166 -0.57 -4.52 -11.50
CA MET A 166 -1.96 -4.90 -11.78
C MET A 166 -2.77 -3.67 -12.19
#